data_83c2cd0fd3d0be76d01ffd91a350f292
#
_entry.id   83c2cd0fd3d0be76d01ffd91a350f292
#
_cell.length_a   1.000
_cell.length_b   1.000
_cell.length_c   1.000
_cell.angle_alpha   90.00
_cell.angle_beta   90.00
_cell.angle_gamma   90.00
#
_symmetry.space_group_name_H-M   'P 1'
#
loop_
_entity.id
_entity.type
_entity.pdbx_description
1 polymer ?
#
loop_
_entity_poly.entity_id
_entity_poly.type
_entity_poly.pdbx_seq_one_letter_code
_entity_poly.pdbx_strand_id
1 'polypeptide(L)'
;MLLFGAFLNLIKPSMKNLFFCILTCFIAISVSAQNGSGGNSVSAVSSFIDFQKSLQRPSDVLSKNEEALKKQFEDKKLVWPAKYVYIRSFKYDSQLEVWVKNDKKDPYKLFKTYKVCALAGTLGPKRMGGDYQVPEGFYYINEFNPKSNYHLSLGLNYPNISDRILSDATNPGGDIYIHGSCVTVGCIPLTDPMIEEVYTITAHAKDQGQDFIPVHIFPIRYNVKRSVDFLAKITKDDEQLKDFSTRLEDAFNYFEKHKQVPVVAVSDKGEYYVNDAPDKKAMYASATESIKPIPKRKNVQHRTREITGLVESVTQWPKYQEGGNDLLKYLDKLGKEMREYLPKGTRKAFVQLEFIVDKDGVPVNFKVLRGGVNEDFNDELISRIEATMATWQPALLSDKPVPKKMVQTVTIEIPEPIESN
;
A
#
# COMPACT_ATOMS: atom_id res chain seq x y z
N MET A 1 -83.09 17.90 5.40
CA MET A 1 -82.18 16.82 5.05
C MET A 1 -82.83 15.96 3.95
N LEU A 2 -83.16 16.54 2.80
CA LEU A 2 -83.81 15.86 1.67
C LEU A 2 -83.75 16.77 0.44
N LEU A 3 -82.52 17.11 -0.09
CA LEU A 3 -82.36 17.90 -1.33
C LEU A 3 -81.04 17.68 -2.04
N PHE A 4 -80.24 16.64 -1.63
CA PHE A 4 -78.96 16.33 -2.27
C PHE A 4 -78.98 15.01 -3.09
N GLY A 5 -80.10 14.29 -3.11
CA GLY A 5 -80.23 12.99 -3.80
C GLY A 5 -80.69 13.04 -5.27
N ALA A 6 -81.12 14.19 -5.77
CA ALA A 6 -81.76 14.26 -7.09
C ALA A 6 -80.88 14.84 -8.23
N PHE A 7 -79.65 15.23 -7.94
CA PHE A 7 -78.81 15.87 -8.97
C PHE A 7 -77.78 14.94 -9.63
N LEU A 8 -77.65 13.70 -9.20
CA LEU A 8 -76.66 12.76 -9.72
C LEU A 8 -77.13 11.89 -10.90
N ASN A 9 -78.41 11.96 -11.25
CA ASN A 9 -79.00 11.10 -12.31
C ASN A 9 -79.19 11.79 -13.67
N LEU A 10 -78.67 12.99 -13.86
CA LEU A 10 -78.78 13.75 -15.12
C LEU A 10 -77.47 13.99 -15.89
N ILE A 11 -76.42 13.32 -15.52
CA ILE A 11 -75.15 13.43 -16.29
C ILE A 11 -75.17 12.34 -17.38
N LYS A 12 -75.33 12.78 -18.64
CA LYS A 12 -75.29 11.90 -19.83
C LYS A 12 -73.99 11.09 -19.85
N PRO A 13 -74.01 9.80 -20.28
CA PRO A 13 -72.80 8.91 -20.26
C PRO A 13 -71.58 9.45 -21.04
N SER A 14 -71.74 10.41 -21.91
CA SER A 14 -70.63 10.99 -22.67
C SER A 14 -69.70 11.86 -21.85
N MET A 15 -70.17 12.45 -20.73
CA MET A 15 -69.35 13.29 -19.85
C MET A 15 -68.52 12.48 -18.86
N LYS A 16 -68.92 11.24 -18.53
CA LYS A 16 -68.11 10.36 -17.66
C LYS A 16 -66.83 9.90 -18.38
N ASN A 17 -66.89 9.64 -19.65
CA ASN A 17 -65.71 9.24 -20.43
C ASN A 17 -64.75 10.42 -20.66
N LEU A 18 -65.28 11.64 -20.77
CA LEU A 18 -64.42 12.83 -20.91
C LEU A 18 -63.69 13.16 -19.63
N PHE A 19 -64.31 12.95 -18.45
CA PHE A 19 -63.64 13.16 -17.18
C PHE A 19 -62.54 12.11 -16.91
N PHE A 20 -62.73 10.87 -17.36
CA PHE A 20 -61.73 9.81 -17.23
C PHE A 20 -60.55 10.03 -18.16
N CYS A 21 -60.78 10.51 -19.38
CA CYS A 21 -59.68 10.89 -20.31
C CYS A 21 -58.89 12.12 -19.86
N ILE A 22 -59.53 13.11 -19.24
CA ILE A 22 -58.85 14.28 -18.68
C ILE A 22 -58.00 13.89 -17.46
N LEU A 23 -58.46 12.97 -16.60
CA LEU A 23 -57.73 12.49 -15.41
C LEU A 23 -56.51 11.64 -15.85
N THR A 24 -56.63 10.81 -16.86
CA THR A 24 -55.53 10.01 -17.39
C THR A 24 -54.46 10.87 -18.15
N CYS A 25 -54.87 11.94 -18.83
CA CYS A 25 -53.94 12.89 -19.44
C CYS A 25 -53.16 13.70 -18.38
N PHE A 26 -53.78 14.06 -17.24
CA PHE A 26 -53.07 14.75 -16.16
C PHE A 26 -52.02 13.87 -15.48
N ILE A 27 -52.28 12.57 -15.32
CA ILE A 27 -51.29 11.62 -14.76
C ILE A 27 -50.12 11.37 -15.70
N ALA A 28 -50.38 11.36 -17.05
CA ALA A 28 -49.32 11.21 -18.04
C ALA A 28 -48.39 12.44 -18.13
N ILE A 29 -48.92 13.65 -17.90
CA ILE A 29 -48.13 14.89 -17.90
C ILE A 29 -47.28 15.02 -16.63
N SER A 30 -47.74 14.48 -15.51
CA SER A 30 -46.97 14.50 -14.24
C SER A 30 -45.74 13.58 -14.26
N VAL A 31 -45.73 12.53 -15.10
CA VAL A 31 -44.58 11.61 -15.22
C VAL A 31 -43.52 12.17 -16.20
N SER A 32 -43.91 13.03 -17.16
CA SER A 32 -42.95 13.63 -18.08
C SER A 32 -42.22 14.88 -17.57
N ALA A 33 -42.66 15.44 -16.43
CA ALA A 33 -42.07 16.66 -15.87
C ALA A 33 -40.90 16.39 -14.86
N GLN A 34 -40.55 15.12 -14.61
CA GLN A 34 -39.45 14.77 -13.67
C GLN A 34 -38.11 14.44 -14.35
N ASN A 35 -38.00 14.54 -15.68
CA ASN A 35 -36.73 14.32 -16.39
C ASN A 35 -36.01 15.61 -16.81
N GLY A 36 -36.28 16.71 -16.17
CA GLY A 36 -35.67 18.01 -16.45
C GLY A 36 -34.98 18.66 -15.24
N SER A 37 -34.48 17.90 -14.27
CA SER A 37 -33.53 18.46 -13.33
C SER A 37 -32.12 18.27 -13.91
N GLY A 38 -31.51 19.37 -14.34
CA GLY A 38 -30.09 19.44 -14.56
C GLY A 38 -29.36 19.02 -13.27
N GLY A 39 -29.28 17.72 -13.08
CA GLY A 39 -28.33 17.16 -12.13
C GLY A 39 -26.97 17.53 -12.69
N ASN A 40 -26.22 18.39 -11.99
CA ASN A 40 -24.80 18.36 -12.08
C ASN A 40 -24.42 16.88 -11.90
N SER A 41 -24.10 16.21 -13.00
CA SER A 41 -23.40 14.95 -12.95
C SER A 41 -22.08 15.30 -12.27
N VAL A 42 -22.03 15.10 -10.96
CA VAL A 42 -20.75 14.93 -10.28
C VAL A 42 -20.13 13.76 -11.03
N SER A 43 -19.21 14.04 -11.96
CA SER A 43 -18.39 13.03 -12.60
C SER A 43 -17.82 12.23 -11.45
N ALA A 44 -18.28 11.00 -11.28
CA ALA A 44 -17.67 10.10 -10.31
C ALA A 44 -16.18 10.06 -10.67
N VAL A 45 -15.32 10.47 -9.74
CA VAL A 45 -13.88 10.37 -9.91
C VAL A 45 -13.61 8.90 -10.19
N SER A 46 -13.29 8.57 -11.44
CA SER A 46 -13.27 7.19 -11.93
C SER A 46 -11.92 6.52 -11.65
N SER A 47 -10.85 7.32 -11.45
CA SER A 47 -9.49 6.83 -11.23
C SER A 47 -8.71 7.69 -10.23
N PHE A 48 -7.54 7.19 -9.81
CA PHE A 48 -6.66 7.96 -8.93
C PHE A 48 -6.14 9.23 -9.61
N ILE A 49 -5.81 9.15 -10.89
CA ILE A 49 -5.36 10.31 -11.68
C ILE A 49 -6.48 11.34 -11.80
N ASP A 50 -7.73 10.93 -12.03
CA ASP A 50 -8.87 11.87 -12.08
C ASP A 50 -9.04 12.59 -10.73
N PHE A 51 -8.90 11.87 -9.62
CA PHE A 51 -8.89 12.48 -8.31
C PHE A 51 -7.76 13.49 -8.14
N GLN A 52 -6.52 13.14 -8.54
CA GLN A 52 -5.40 14.08 -8.49
C GLN A 52 -5.63 15.31 -9.36
N LYS A 53 -6.17 15.13 -10.57
CA LYS A 53 -6.51 16.22 -11.50
C LYS A 53 -7.70 17.09 -11.02
N SER A 54 -8.50 16.62 -10.08
CA SER A 54 -9.53 17.42 -9.43
C SER A 54 -8.97 18.45 -8.43
N LEU A 55 -7.70 18.32 -8.05
CA LEU A 55 -7.00 19.20 -7.12
C LEU A 55 -6.06 20.13 -7.89
N GLN A 56 -6.13 21.45 -7.62
CA GLN A 56 -5.45 22.47 -8.43
C GLN A 56 -3.95 22.17 -8.65
N ARG A 57 -3.18 22.03 -7.58
CA ARG A 57 -1.72 21.83 -7.67
C ARG A 57 -1.33 20.54 -8.38
N PRO A 58 -1.87 19.36 -8.05
CA PRO A 58 -1.61 18.14 -8.83
C PRO A 58 -2.07 18.25 -10.28
N SER A 59 -3.21 18.90 -10.57
CA SER A 59 -3.69 19.12 -11.94
C SER A 59 -2.67 19.87 -12.77
N ASP A 60 -2.15 20.98 -12.25
CA ASP A 60 -1.15 21.80 -12.93
C ASP A 60 0.15 21.01 -13.16
N VAL A 61 0.59 20.26 -12.14
CA VAL A 61 1.82 19.46 -12.18
C VAL A 61 1.71 18.29 -13.17
N LEU A 62 0.62 17.54 -13.13
CA LEU A 62 0.38 16.41 -14.05
C LEU A 62 0.31 16.92 -15.50
N SER A 63 -0.48 17.97 -15.74
CA SER A 63 -0.63 18.55 -17.09
C SER A 63 0.70 19.06 -17.65
N LYS A 64 1.54 19.64 -16.81
CA LYS A 64 2.88 20.16 -17.20
C LYS A 64 3.86 19.04 -17.51
N ASN A 65 3.83 17.94 -16.75
CA ASN A 65 4.89 16.93 -16.77
C ASN A 65 4.58 15.71 -17.63
N GLU A 66 3.30 15.35 -17.87
CA GLU A 66 2.90 14.12 -18.56
C GLU A 66 3.56 13.98 -19.95
N GLU A 67 3.46 14.98 -20.81
CA GLU A 67 4.04 14.91 -22.17
C GLU A 67 5.58 14.89 -22.15
N ALA A 68 6.20 15.67 -21.28
CA ALA A 68 7.65 15.69 -21.16
C ALA A 68 8.18 14.34 -20.61
N LEU A 69 7.49 13.74 -19.65
CA LEU A 69 7.83 12.42 -19.13
C LEU A 69 7.62 11.33 -20.16
N LYS A 70 6.50 11.35 -20.88
CA LYS A 70 6.23 10.41 -21.97
C LYS A 70 7.37 10.40 -22.97
N LYS A 71 7.81 11.57 -23.43
CA LYS A 71 8.96 11.69 -24.33
C LYS A 71 10.26 11.13 -23.69
N GLN A 72 10.55 11.43 -22.42
CA GLN A 72 11.73 10.88 -21.72
C GLN A 72 11.67 9.34 -21.62
N PHE A 73 10.48 8.77 -21.43
CA PHE A 73 10.29 7.32 -21.43
C PHE A 73 10.55 6.72 -22.83
N GLU A 74 10.00 7.33 -23.89
CA GLU A 74 10.19 6.92 -25.27
C GLU A 74 11.67 6.96 -25.67
N ASP A 75 12.39 8.06 -25.35
CA ASP A 75 13.82 8.22 -25.61
C ASP A 75 14.65 7.11 -24.94
N LYS A 76 14.20 6.59 -23.81
CA LYS A 76 14.82 5.47 -23.07
C LYS A 76 14.28 4.09 -23.45
N LYS A 77 13.38 4.01 -24.42
CA LYS A 77 12.69 2.77 -24.81
C LYS A 77 11.95 2.11 -23.62
N LEU A 78 11.32 2.93 -22.79
CA LEU A 78 10.47 2.54 -21.68
C LEU A 78 9.01 2.79 -22.05
N VAL A 79 8.09 2.06 -21.42
CA VAL A 79 6.64 2.21 -21.64
C VAL A 79 6.08 3.24 -20.67
N TRP A 80 5.31 4.20 -21.19
CA TRP A 80 4.57 5.21 -20.43
C TRP A 80 3.05 4.95 -20.50
N PRO A 81 2.32 5.09 -19.37
CA PRO A 81 2.84 5.17 -18.01
C PRO A 81 3.40 3.83 -17.54
N ALA A 82 4.40 3.88 -16.65
CA ALA A 82 4.93 2.67 -16.05
C ALA A 82 3.92 2.05 -15.08
N LYS A 83 3.73 0.74 -15.15
CA LYS A 83 2.82 0.01 -14.26
C LYS A 83 3.43 -0.28 -12.89
N TYR A 84 4.74 -0.42 -12.83
CA TYR A 84 5.47 -0.68 -11.59
C TYR A 84 6.64 0.27 -11.46
N VAL A 85 6.70 0.94 -10.32
CA VAL A 85 7.76 1.87 -9.92
C VAL A 85 8.44 1.33 -8.67
N TYR A 86 9.73 1.51 -8.57
CA TYR A 86 10.55 1.24 -7.41
C TYR A 86 11.52 2.39 -7.20
N ILE A 87 11.64 2.87 -5.96
CA ILE A 87 12.49 4.00 -5.59
C ILE A 87 13.61 3.50 -4.67
N ARG A 88 14.84 3.95 -4.94
CA ARG A 88 15.98 3.76 -4.04
C ARG A 88 16.56 5.12 -3.67
N SER A 89 16.80 5.36 -2.39
CA SER A 89 17.51 6.55 -1.91
C SER A 89 18.82 6.13 -1.24
N PHE A 90 19.89 6.89 -1.51
CA PHE A 90 21.25 6.65 -1.00
C PHE A 90 21.71 7.88 -0.24
N LYS A 91 21.78 7.76 1.10
CA LYS A 91 22.02 8.93 1.98
C LYS A 91 23.37 9.57 1.69
N TYR A 92 24.46 8.83 1.81
CA TYR A 92 25.83 9.35 1.61
C TYR A 92 26.05 9.90 0.20
N ASP A 93 25.49 9.22 -0.80
CA ASP A 93 25.65 9.61 -2.20
C ASP A 93 24.71 10.74 -2.62
N SER A 94 23.76 11.12 -1.75
CA SER A 94 22.73 12.15 -1.99
C SER A 94 21.99 11.93 -3.30
N GLN A 95 21.55 10.70 -3.55
CA GLN A 95 20.88 10.29 -4.78
C GLN A 95 19.57 9.55 -4.50
N LEU A 96 18.60 9.78 -5.38
CA LEU A 96 17.34 9.04 -5.43
C LEU A 96 17.17 8.50 -6.84
N GLU A 97 17.00 7.20 -6.99
CA GLU A 97 16.76 6.52 -8.25
C GLU A 97 15.31 6.12 -8.41
N VAL A 98 14.77 6.32 -9.59
CA VAL A 98 13.45 5.81 -9.98
C VAL A 98 13.64 4.73 -11.03
N TRP A 99 13.18 3.52 -10.70
CA TRP A 99 13.22 2.33 -11.53
C TRP A 99 11.80 1.95 -11.94
N VAL A 100 11.64 1.49 -13.18
CA VAL A 100 10.31 1.21 -13.75
C VAL A 100 10.27 -0.11 -14.51
N LYS A 101 9.06 -0.70 -14.60
CA LYS A 101 8.76 -1.83 -15.47
C LYS A 101 7.26 -1.91 -15.75
N ASN A 102 6.86 -2.71 -16.75
CA ASN A 102 5.44 -2.83 -17.12
C ASN A 102 4.83 -4.19 -16.83
N ASP A 103 5.60 -5.26 -16.80
CA ASP A 103 5.14 -6.58 -16.37
C ASP A 103 5.81 -7.00 -15.07
N LYS A 104 5.12 -7.82 -14.27
CA LYS A 104 5.67 -8.34 -13.01
C LYS A 104 6.95 -9.13 -13.20
N LYS A 105 7.07 -9.83 -14.33
CA LYS A 105 8.23 -10.68 -14.66
C LYS A 105 9.39 -9.91 -15.26
N ASP A 106 9.14 -8.74 -15.83
CA ASP A 106 10.18 -7.92 -16.44
C ASP A 106 11.19 -7.45 -15.40
N PRO A 107 12.48 -7.34 -15.76
CA PRO A 107 13.47 -6.65 -14.95
C PRO A 107 13.14 -5.17 -14.87
N TYR A 108 13.33 -4.57 -13.68
CA TYR A 108 13.29 -3.12 -13.55
C TYR A 108 14.42 -2.47 -14.37
N LYS A 109 14.09 -1.37 -15.02
CA LYS A 109 15.03 -0.51 -15.77
C LYS A 109 15.11 0.86 -15.09
N LEU A 110 16.32 1.42 -15.03
CA LEU A 110 16.52 2.76 -14.47
C LEU A 110 15.88 3.80 -15.38
N PHE A 111 14.91 4.53 -14.86
CA PHE A 111 14.39 5.71 -15.54
C PHE A 111 15.31 6.90 -15.34
N LYS A 112 15.56 7.30 -14.08
CA LYS A 112 16.34 8.51 -13.77
C LYS A 112 16.93 8.46 -12.37
N THR A 113 18.08 9.14 -12.20
CA THR A 113 18.69 9.44 -10.90
C THR A 113 18.52 10.92 -10.61
N TYR A 114 17.94 11.25 -9.47
CA TYR A 114 17.73 12.60 -8.98
C TYR A 114 18.74 12.91 -7.88
N LYS A 115 19.16 14.16 -7.78
CA LYS A 115 20.00 14.63 -6.67
C LYS A 115 19.10 14.96 -5.47
N VAL A 116 19.37 14.34 -4.33
CA VAL A 116 18.78 14.76 -3.06
C VAL A 116 19.45 16.05 -2.62
N CYS A 117 18.68 17.11 -2.42
CA CYS A 117 19.26 18.45 -2.27
C CYS A 117 19.86 18.73 -0.89
N ALA A 118 19.37 18.09 0.15
CA ALA A 118 19.88 18.23 1.51
C ALA A 118 19.80 16.88 2.24
N LEU A 119 20.67 16.69 3.21
CA LEU A 119 20.66 15.54 4.09
C LEU A 119 20.66 16.02 5.53
N ALA A 120 19.80 15.41 6.35
CA ALA A 120 19.82 15.60 7.80
C ALA A 120 20.32 14.32 8.49
N GLY A 121 20.97 14.46 9.61
CA GLY A 121 21.50 13.35 10.39
C GLY A 121 22.78 12.73 9.82
N THR A 122 23.05 11.50 10.26
CA THR A 122 24.24 10.71 9.89
C THR A 122 23.80 9.41 9.22
N LEU A 123 24.72 8.52 8.85
CA LEU A 123 24.36 7.16 8.46
C LEU A 123 23.84 6.38 9.67
N GLY A 124 22.92 5.46 9.42
CA GLY A 124 22.23 4.67 10.41
C GLY A 124 20.71 4.91 10.42
N PRO A 125 19.98 4.03 11.10
CA PRO A 125 18.52 4.10 11.17
C PRO A 125 18.04 5.27 12.03
N LYS A 126 16.82 5.75 11.76
CA LYS A 126 16.12 6.67 12.65
C LYS A 126 15.55 5.89 13.83
N ARG A 127 15.71 6.44 15.07
CA ARG A 127 15.31 5.74 16.29
C ARG A 127 14.38 6.53 17.21
N MET A 128 14.28 7.83 17.05
CA MET A 128 13.37 8.65 17.89
C MET A 128 12.87 9.88 17.15
N GLY A 129 11.76 10.43 17.61
CA GLY A 129 11.28 11.74 17.18
C GLY A 129 12.28 12.84 17.54
N GLY A 130 12.52 13.77 16.61
CA GLY A 130 13.44 14.88 16.86
C GLY A 130 14.93 14.55 16.73
N ASP A 131 15.32 13.34 16.33
CA ASP A 131 16.73 12.97 16.10
C ASP A 131 17.31 13.53 14.79
N TYR A 132 16.52 14.25 14.02
CA TYR A 132 16.89 14.82 12.71
C TYR A 132 17.44 13.80 11.73
N GLN A 133 17.07 12.54 11.86
CA GLN A 133 17.63 11.43 11.08
C GLN A 133 16.69 11.05 9.93
N VAL A 134 17.23 10.98 8.71
CA VAL A 134 16.57 10.28 7.61
C VAL A 134 16.61 8.79 7.91
N PRO A 135 15.49 8.06 7.92
CA PRO A 135 15.50 6.64 8.19
C PRO A 135 16.25 5.86 7.12
N GLU A 136 16.77 4.69 7.50
CA GLU A 136 17.29 3.67 6.59
C GLU A 136 16.46 2.41 6.74
N GLY A 137 16.14 1.75 5.63
CA GLY A 137 15.29 0.57 5.65
C GLY A 137 14.38 0.43 4.43
N PHE A 138 13.33 -0.37 4.59
CA PHE A 138 12.43 -0.80 3.52
C PHE A 138 11.03 -0.27 3.77
N TYR A 139 10.64 0.67 2.94
CA TYR A 139 9.39 1.42 3.05
C TYR A 139 8.57 1.31 1.76
N TYR A 140 7.38 1.91 1.77
CA TYR A 140 6.57 2.16 0.58
C TYR A 140 5.84 3.50 0.73
N ILE A 141 5.41 4.05 -0.40
CA ILE A 141 4.58 5.26 -0.41
C ILE A 141 3.20 4.90 0.13
N ASN A 142 2.81 5.50 1.25
CA ASN A 142 1.52 5.31 1.88
C ASN A 142 0.57 6.52 1.69
N GLU A 143 1.12 7.66 1.26
CA GLU A 143 0.36 8.89 1.10
C GLU A 143 0.85 9.71 -0.10
N PHE A 144 -0.09 10.27 -0.84
CA PHE A 144 0.13 11.33 -1.81
C PHE A 144 -0.44 12.61 -1.21
N ASN A 145 0.42 13.55 -0.80
CA ASN A 145 0.01 14.79 -0.16
C ASN A 145 0.07 15.98 -1.14
N PRO A 146 -1.07 16.34 -1.76
CA PRO A 146 -1.16 17.44 -2.72
C PRO A 146 -1.16 18.83 -2.03
N LYS A 147 -1.39 18.86 -0.72
CA LYS A 147 -1.46 20.10 0.09
C LYS A 147 -0.20 20.32 0.93
N SER A 148 0.89 19.64 0.58
CA SER A 148 2.16 19.78 1.30
C SER A 148 2.62 21.25 1.37
N ASN A 149 3.13 21.63 2.53
CA ASN A 149 3.83 22.92 2.71
C ASN A 149 5.16 22.97 1.93
N TYR A 150 5.65 21.80 1.48
CA TYR A 150 6.87 21.63 0.71
C TYR A 150 6.55 21.28 -0.75
N HIS A 151 5.68 22.06 -1.36
CA HIS A 151 5.18 21.94 -2.73
C HIS A 151 4.30 20.68 -2.92
N LEU A 152 4.87 19.50 -3.16
CA LEU A 152 4.22 18.18 -3.19
C LEU A 152 5.00 17.22 -2.30
N SER A 153 4.34 16.22 -1.74
CA SER A 153 5.05 15.19 -1.00
C SER A 153 4.41 13.81 -1.10
N LEU A 154 5.27 12.80 -0.95
CA LEU A 154 4.96 11.38 -0.93
C LEU A 154 5.34 10.87 0.45
N GLY A 155 4.35 10.50 1.27
CA GLY A 155 4.54 9.96 2.60
C GLY A 155 5.06 8.54 2.55
N LEU A 156 5.95 8.21 3.48
CA LEU A 156 6.47 6.86 3.67
C LEU A 156 5.84 6.21 4.88
N ASN A 157 5.66 4.88 4.85
CA ASN A 157 5.12 4.11 5.97
C ASN A 157 6.12 3.97 7.15
N TYR A 158 6.85 5.04 7.43
CA TYR A 158 7.68 5.13 8.64
C TYR A 158 6.81 5.47 9.87
N PRO A 159 7.03 4.85 11.05
CA PRO A 159 7.91 3.72 11.30
C PRO A 159 7.33 2.40 10.78
N ASN A 160 8.16 1.60 10.11
CA ASN A 160 7.80 0.24 9.71
C ASN A 160 7.89 -0.75 10.89
N ILE A 161 7.76 -2.06 10.65
CA ILE A 161 7.79 -3.08 11.72
C ILE A 161 9.14 -3.07 12.44
N SER A 162 10.25 -3.04 11.71
CA SER A 162 11.61 -3.00 12.28
C SER A 162 11.82 -1.76 13.14
N ASP A 163 11.42 -0.59 12.61
CA ASP A 163 11.56 0.67 13.33
C ASP A 163 10.77 0.67 14.64
N ARG A 164 9.53 0.11 14.64
CA ARG A 164 8.69 0.05 15.84
C ARG A 164 9.27 -0.83 16.95
N ILE A 165 10.01 -1.88 16.57
CA ILE A 165 10.64 -2.78 17.53
C ILE A 165 11.93 -2.18 18.08
N LEU A 166 12.71 -1.50 17.23
CA LEU A 166 14.06 -1.06 17.55
C LEU A 166 14.18 0.41 17.94
N SER A 167 13.12 1.21 17.72
CA SER A 167 13.11 2.62 18.05
C SER A 167 12.51 2.89 19.44
N ASP A 168 12.54 4.16 19.87
CA ASP A 168 11.89 4.59 21.10
C ASP A 168 10.41 4.14 21.12
N ALA A 169 10.02 3.45 22.18
CA ALA A 169 8.71 2.81 22.28
C ALA A 169 7.55 3.83 22.36
N THR A 170 7.83 5.04 22.82
CA THR A 170 6.84 6.11 23.04
C THR A 170 6.85 7.13 21.92
N ASN A 171 8.01 7.43 21.34
CA ASN A 171 8.19 8.45 20.33
C ASN A 171 9.20 8.01 19.25
N PRO A 172 8.89 7.03 18.40
CA PRO A 172 9.78 6.63 17.31
C PRO A 172 9.96 7.72 16.25
N GLY A 173 9.10 8.74 16.26
CA GLY A 173 8.95 9.73 15.23
C GLY A 173 7.94 9.32 14.16
N GLY A 174 7.75 10.18 13.17
CA GLY A 174 6.79 9.97 12.08
C GLY A 174 6.99 11.00 10.98
N ASP A 175 6.01 11.11 10.08
CA ASP A 175 5.93 12.14 9.05
C ASP A 175 7.17 12.24 8.15
N ILE A 176 7.64 11.09 7.68
CA ILE A 176 8.75 11.00 6.74
C ILE A 176 8.23 11.06 5.30
N TYR A 177 8.72 12.01 4.53
CA TYR A 177 8.28 12.27 3.17
C TYR A 177 9.44 12.39 2.18
N ILE A 178 9.17 12.07 0.91
CA ILE A 178 9.92 12.59 -0.24
C ILE A 178 9.17 13.84 -0.70
N HIS A 179 9.81 15.01 -0.75
CA HIS A 179 9.11 16.28 -0.97
C HIS A 179 9.96 17.32 -1.72
N GLY A 180 9.33 18.43 -2.13
CA GLY A 180 10.00 19.58 -2.74
C GLY A 180 10.67 20.52 -1.72
N SER A 181 11.08 21.70 -2.17
CA SER A 181 11.60 22.81 -1.36
C SER A 181 12.96 22.64 -0.68
N CYS A 182 13.75 21.66 -1.04
CA CYS A 182 15.19 21.51 -0.65
C CYS A 182 15.57 21.76 0.82
N VAL A 183 14.66 21.58 1.78
CA VAL A 183 14.90 21.70 3.23
C VAL A 183 14.53 20.39 3.92
N THR A 184 15.24 20.01 4.99
CA THR A 184 14.90 18.79 5.71
C THR A 184 15.35 18.81 7.16
N VAL A 185 14.59 18.11 7.98
CA VAL A 185 14.91 17.74 9.36
C VAL A 185 14.76 16.22 9.58
N GLY A 186 14.79 15.43 8.48
CA GLY A 186 14.65 13.98 8.52
C GLY A 186 13.90 13.37 7.33
N CYS A 187 13.41 14.20 6.39
CA CYS A 187 12.79 13.79 5.14
C CYS A 187 13.81 13.70 3.99
N ILE A 188 13.35 13.31 2.80
CA ILE A 188 14.16 13.24 1.57
C ILE A 188 13.74 14.38 0.65
N PRO A 189 14.44 15.53 0.67
CA PRO A 189 14.06 16.69 -0.13
C PRO A 189 14.63 16.61 -1.55
N LEU A 190 13.78 16.97 -2.51
CA LEU A 190 14.10 17.19 -3.90
C LEU A 190 13.83 18.66 -4.25
N THR A 191 14.30 19.12 -5.41
CA THR A 191 13.80 20.39 -5.96
C THR A 191 12.35 20.23 -6.41
N ASP A 192 11.60 21.34 -6.49
CA ASP A 192 10.19 21.30 -6.92
C ASP A 192 10.01 20.61 -8.29
N PRO A 193 10.82 20.93 -9.32
CA PRO A 193 10.70 20.20 -10.59
C PRO A 193 10.98 18.70 -10.49
N MET A 194 11.88 18.28 -9.59
CA MET A 194 12.20 16.86 -9.42
C MET A 194 11.07 16.10 -8.71
N ILE A 195 10.49 16.68 -7.64
CA ILE A 195 9.34 16.04 -6.98
C ILE A 195 8.11 16.01 -7.89
N GLU A 196 7.90 17.01 -8.73
CA GLU A 196 6.84 17.01 -9.73
C GLU A 196 6.93 15.81 -10.67
N GLU A 197 8.13 15.52 -11.20
CA GLU A 197 8.35 14.33 -12.04
C GLU A 197 8.09 13.02 -11.25
N VAL A 198 8.68 12.88 -10.06
CA VAL A 198 8.54 11.67 -9.24
C VAL A 198 7.07 11.46 -8.82
N TYR A 199 6.38 12.53 -8.42
CA TYR A 199 4.97 12.49 -8.06
C TYR A 199 4.11 12.05 -9.25
N THR A 200 4.34 12.62 -10.43
CA THR A 200 3.60 12.27 -11.65
C THR A 200 3.80 10.79 -12.01
N ILE A 201 5.05 10.30 -12.02
CA ILE A 201 5.35 8.89 -12.35
C ILE A 201 4.68 7.95 -11.35
N THR A 202 4.78 8.25 -10.05
CA THR A 202 4.23 7.41 -8.99
C THR A 202 2.70 7.45 -8.95
N ALA A 203 2.09 8.61 -9.25
CA ALA A 203 0.64 8.75 -9.35
C ALA A 203 0.08 7.89 -10.49
N HIS A 204 0.72 7.89 -11.65
CA HIS A 204 0.32 7.01 -12.75
C HIS A 204 0.51 5.52 -12.43
N ALA A 205 1.60 5.14 -11.76
CA ALA A 205 1.80 3.75 -11.35
C ALA A 205 0.71 3.29 -10.36
N LYS A 206 0.32 4.18 -9.42
CA LYS A 206 -0.79 3.92 -8.51
C LYS A 206 -2.10 3.75 -9.26
N ASP A 207 -2.38 4.60 -10.22
CA ASP A 207 -3.57 4.52 -11.09
C ASP A 207 -3.60 3.21 -11.90
N GLN A 208 -2.43 2.69 -12.31
CA GLN A 208 -2.28 1.39 -12.96
C GLN A 208 -2.36 0.18 -12.00
N GLY A 209 -2.71 0.41 -10.72
CA GLY A 209 -2.95 -0.63 -9.71
C GLY A 209 -1.72 -1.01 -8.89
N GLN A 210 -0.67 -0.20 -8.83
CA GLN A 210 0.43 -0.39 -7.88
C GLN A 210 0.13 0.32 -6.56
N ASP A 211 -0.59 -0.34 -5.66
CA ASP A 211 -0.96 0.22 -4.35
C ASP A 211 0.24 0.53 -3.46
N PHE A 212 1.25 -0.31 -3.50
CA PHE A 212 2.46 -0.18 -2.68
C PHE A 212 3.65 0.05 -3.60
N ILE A 213 4.10 1.29 -3.68
CA ILE A 213 5.30 1.68 -4.42
C ILE A 213 6.48 1.56 -3.48
N PRO A 214 7.38 0.56 -3.66
CA PRO A 214 8.48 0.34 -2.72
C PRO A 214 9.47 1.50 -2.74
N VAL A 215 9.94 1.88 -1.55
CA VAL A 215 10.99 2.88 -1.33
C VAL A 215 12.03 2.28 -0.38
N HIS A 216 13.20 1.98 -0.88
CA HIS A 216 14.31 1.50 -0.06
C HIS A 216 15.32 2.62 0.17
N ILE A 217 15.67 2.85 1.42
CA ILE A 217 16.62 3.89 1.83
C ILE A 217 17.87 3.20 2.36
N PHE A 218 18.97 3.41 1.66
CA PHE A 218 20.28 2.82 1.93
C PHE A 218 21.22 3.85 2.51
N PRO A 219 22.19 3.45 3.38
CA PRO A 219 23.24 4.34 3.86
C PRO A 219 24.11 4.84 2.71
N ILE A 220 24.47 3.95 1.81
CA ILE A 220 25.42 4.17 0.72
C ILE A 220 25.01 3.44 -0.56
N ARG A 221 25.70 3.75 -1.66
CA ARG A 221 25.77 2.87 -2.83
C ARG A 221 26.84 1.81 -2.60
N TYR A 222 26.45 0.57 -2.37
CA TYR A 222 27.39 -0.51 -2.05
C TYR A 222 28.30 -0.93 -3.21
N ASN A 223 28.00 -0.54 -4.44
CA ASN A 223 28.85 -0.74 -5.62
C ASN A 223 29.80 0.43 -5.92
N VAL A 224 29.90 1.42 -5.01
CA VAL A 224 30.80 2.57 -5.14
C VAL A 224 31.88 2.50 -4.05
N LYS A 225 33.13 2.25 -4.46
CA LYS A 225 34.24 2.03 -3.52
C LYS A 225 34.37 3.12 -2.45
N ARG A 226 34.30 4.39 -2.82
CA ARG A 226 34.41 5.53 -1.89
C ARG A 226 33.33 5.45 -0.80
N SER A 227 32.10 5.07 -1.18
CA SER A 227 30.97 4.98 -0.27
C SER A 227 31.14 3.79 0.68
N VAL A 228 31.63 2.65 0.17
CA VAL A 228 31.97 1.46 0.97
C VAL A 228 33.09 1.76 1.97
N ASP A 229 34.19 2.40 1.53
CA ASP A 229 35.30 2.79 2.39
C ASP A 229 34.83 3.75 3.51
N PHE A 230 33.92 4.67 3.21
CA PHE A 230 33.33 5.57 4.21
C PHE A 230 32.49 4.81 5.24
N LEU A 231 31.59 3.92 4.78
CA LEU A 231 30.75 3.11 5.66
C LEU A 231 31.62 2.23 6.60
N ALA A 232 32.62 1.54 6.04
CA ALA A 232 33.55 0.71 6.81
C ALA A 232 34.26 1.51 7.92
N LYS A 233 34.60 2.77 7.64
CA LYS A 233 35.22 3.65 8.62
C LYS A 233 34.28 3.96 9.80
N ILE A 234 33.01 4.29 9.52
CA ILE A 234 32.07 4.69 10.58
C ILE A 234 31.50 3.52 11.35
N THR A 235 31.47 2.31 10.74
CA THR A 235 30.95 1.09 11.40
C THR A 235 32.07 0.30 12.09
N LYS A 236 33.34 0.78 12.08
CA LYS A 236 34.49 0.06 12.59
C LYS A 236 34.31 -0.43 14.04
N ASP A 237 33.77 0.43 14.88
CA ASP A 237 33.61 0.18 16.32
C ASP A 237 32.11 0.08 16.72
N ASP A 238 31.21 -0.12 15.73
CA ASP A 238 29.76 -0.26 15.93
C ASP A 238 29.26 -1.51 15.18
N GLU A 239 29.30 -2.65 15.87
CA GLU A 239 28.84 -3.93 15.32
C GLU A 239 27.33 -3.90 14.99
N GLN A 240 26.51 -3.19 15.78
CA GLN A 240 25.06 -3.13 15.51
C GLN A 240 24.77 -2.38 14.20
N LEU A 241 25.43 -1.24 13.99
CA LEU A 241 25.29 -0.49 12.75
C LEU A 241 25.87 -1.25 11.56
N LYS A 242 26.92 -2.00 11.76
CA LYS A 242 27.54 -2.86 10.73
C LYS A 242 26.59 -3.99 10.31
N ASP A 243 26.02 -4.72 11.27
CA ASP A 243 25.05 -5.79 11.00
C ASP A 243 23.80 -5.25 10.31
N PHE A 244 23.26 -4.14 10.82
CA PHE A 244 22.13 -3.47 10.19
C PHE A 244 22.43 -3.10 8.73
N SER A 245 23.59 -2.50 8.47
CA SER A 245 24.01 -2.13 7.13
C SER A 245 24.20 -3.34 6.20
N THR A 246 24.72 -4.46 6.73
CA THR A 246 24.87 -5.71 5.97
C THR A 246 23.52 -6.26 5.53
N ARG A 247 22.47 -6.17 6.36
CA ARG A 247 21.12 -6.56 5.94
C ARG A 247 20.56 -5.68 4.82
N LEU A 248 20.90 -4.41 4.83
CA LEU A 248 20.52 -3.51 3.73
C LEU A 248 21.33 -3.83 2.45
N GLU A 249 22.60 -4.17 2.59
CA GLU A 249 23.45 -4.59 1.47
C GLU A 249 22.94 -5.85 0.78
N ASP A 250 22.43 -6.83 1.53
CA ASP A 250 21.80 -8.03 0.97
C ASP A 250 20.66 -7.68 0.01
N ALA A 251 19.81 -6.74 0.38
CA ALA A 251 18.70 -6.26 -0.48
C ALA A 251 19.21 -5.48 -1.71
N PHE A 252 20.23 -4.68 -1.52
CA PHE A 252 20.87 -3.97 -2.61
C PHE A 252 21.46 -4.96 -3.63
N ASN A 253 22.24 -5.93 -3.18
CA ASN A 253 22.88 -6.95 -4.02
C ASN A 253 21.85 -7.84 -4.71
N TYR A 254 20.77 -8.21 -4.03
CA TYR A 254 19.66 -8.94 -4.65
C TYR A 254 19.10 -8.16 -5.85
N PHE A 255 18.79 -6.86 -5.65
CA PHE A 255 18.27 -6.04 -6.74
C PHE A 255 19.27 -5.85 -7.87
N GLU A 256 20.56 -5.63 -7.57
CA GLU A 256 21.58 -5.51 -8.61
C GLU A 256 21.67 -6.77 -9.47
N LYS A 257 21.55 -7.95 -8.86
CA LYS A 257 21.64 -9.23 -9.55
C LYS A 257 20.36 -9.55 -10.36
N HIS A 258 19.18 -9.36 -9.76
CA HIS A 258 17.93 -9.84 -10.32
C HIS A 258 17.09 -8.77 -10.99
N LYS A 259 17.36 -7.50 -10.73
CA LYS A 259 16.54 -6.34 -11.12
C LYS A 259 15.08 -6.52 -10.74
N GLN A 260 14.85 -7.14 -9.57
CA GLN A 260 13.56 -7.34 -8.92
C GLN A 260 13.66 -6.86 -7.48
N VAL A 261 12.58 -6.25 -6.98
CA VAL A 261 12.51 -5.85 -5.56
C VAL A 261 12.51 -7.12 -4.71
N PRO A 262 13.46 -7.25 -3.74
CA PRO A 262 13.50 -8.41 -2.87
C PRO A 262 12.27 -8.47 -1.96
N VAL A 263 11.94 -9.66 -1.48
CA VAL A 263 11.06 -9.80 -0.33
C VAL A 263 11.88 -9.59 0.93
N VAL A 264 11.44 -8.65 1.74
CA VAL A 264 12.07 -8.35 3.04
C VAL A 264 11.12 -8.74 4.15
N ALA A 265 11.59 -9.57 5.07
CA ALA A 265 10.91 -9.93 6.30
C ALA A 265 11.58 -9.23 7.49
N VAL A 266 10.87 -9.14 8.61
CA VAL A 266 11.38 -8.58 9.87
C VAL A 266 11.22 -9.63 10.96
N SER A 267 12.29 -9.89 11.70
CA SER A 267 12.26 -10.80 12.86
C SER A 267 11.48 -10.19 14.04
N ASP A 268 11.24 -10.99 15.06
CA ASP A 268 10.70 -10.52 16.34
C ASP A 268 11.66 -9.59 17.10
N LYS A 269 12.95 -9.60 16.74
CA LYS A 269 13.96 -8.66 17.24
C LYS A 269 14.08 -7.38 16.41
N GLY A 270 13.27 -7.24 15.34
CA GLY A 270 13.30 -6.07 14.46
C GLY A 270 14.36 -6.13 13.35
N GLU A 271 15.08 -7.23 13.20
CA GLU A 271 16.11 -7.36 12.17
C GLU A 271 15.51 -7.66 10.81
N TYR A 272 16.10 -7.09 9.76
CA TYR A 272 15.71 -7.38 8.37
C TYR A 272 16.33 -8.69 7.88
N TYR A 273 15.52 -9.43 7.12
CA TYR A 273 15.98 -10.60 6.37
C TYR A 273 15.57 -10.45 4.92
N VAL A 274 16.54 -10.57 4.06
CA VAL A 274 16.34 -10.56 2.61
C VAL A 274 16.39 -11.99 2.11
N ASN A 275 15.29 -12.46 1.55
CA ASN A 275 15.27 -13.79 0.98
C ASN A 275 15.39 -13.69 -0.54
N ASP A 276 16.26 -14.50 -1.12
CA ASP A 276 16.10 -14.94 -2.50
C ASP A 276 14.69 -15.52 -2.60
N ALA A 277 13.91 -15.12 -3.61
CA ALA A 277 12.58 -15.69 -3.79
C ALA A 277 12.74 -17.22 -3.73
N PRO A 278 12.19 -17.91 -2.71
CA PRO A 278 12.47 -19.32 -2.54
C PRO A 278 12.05 -20.04 -3.82
N ASP A 279 12.93 -20.87 -4.35
CA ASP A 279 12.55 -21.82 -5.40
C ASP A 279 11.37 -22.61 -4.82
N LYS A 280 10.17 -22.41 -5.41
CA LYS A 280 8.93 -23.05 -4.94
C LYS A 280 9.13 -24.54 -4.68
N LYS A 281 10.02 -25.17 -5.44
CA LYS A 281 10.36 -26.59 -5.35
C LYS A 281 11.17 -26.93 -4.08
N ALA A 282 12.04 -26.02 -3.60
CA ALA A 282 12.80 -26.21 -2.36
C ALA A 282 11.93 -25.99 -1.11
N MET A 283 11.00 -25.03 -1.14
CA MET A 283 10.03 -24.81 -0.06
C MET A 283 9.10 -26.02 0.15
N TYR A 284 8.66 -26.65 -0.93
CA TYR A 284 7.78 -27.83 -0.85
C TYR A 284 8.53 -29.14 -0.51
N ALA A 285 9.80 -29.24 -0.83
CA ALA A 285 10.59 -30.47 -0.57
C ALA A 285 10.98 -30.63 0.91
N SER A 286 11.06 -29.55 1.70
CA SER A 286 11.33 -29.61 3.13
C SER A 286 10.07 -29.75 4.03
N ALA A 287 8.89 -29.73 3.43
CA ALA A 287 7.60 -29.64 4.13
C ALA A 287 7.02 -31.00 4.56
N THR A 288 7.84 -32.04 4.75
CA THR A 288 7.31 -33.39 4.99
C THR A 288 6.93 -33.69 6.43
N GLU A 289 7.40 -32.91 7.42
CA GLU A 289 7.01 -33.10 8.83
C GLU A 289 6.81 -31.72 9.52
N SER A 290 5.58 -31.46 9.96
CA SER A 290 5.27 -30.32 10.84
C SER A 290 5.67 -30.64 12.28
N ILE A 291 6.07 -29.61 13.08
CA ILE A 291 6.31 -29.77 14.52
C ILE A 291 5.02 -30.22 15.22
N LYS A 292 3.89 -29.70 14.78
CA LYS A 292 2.53 -30.10 15.17
C LYS A 292 1.67 -30.29 13.92
N PRO A 293 0.85 -31.34 13.85
CA PRO A 293 -0.03 -31.52 12.71
C PRO A 293 -0.99 -30.33 12.58
N ILE A 294 -1.04 -29.75 11.39
CA ILE A 294 -1.98 -28.70 11.07
C ILE A 294 -3.40 -29.28 11.18
N PRO A 295 -4.33 -28.58 11.84
CA PRO A 295 -5.71 -29.06 11.92
C PRO A 295 -6.28 -29.25 10.52
N LYS A 296 -6.53 -30.49 10.11
CA LYS A 296 -7.19 -30.79 8.84
C LYS A 296 -8.65 -30.38 8.95
N ARG A 297 -8.97 -29.19 8.46
CA ARG A 297 -10.36 -28.74 8.30
C ARG A 297 -10.89 -29.32 7.00
N LYS A 298 -11.86 -30.23 7.06
CA LYS A 298 -12.56 -30.71 5.87
C LYS A 298 -13.33 -29.54 5.24
N ASN A 299 -13.05 -29.25 3.96
CA ASN A 299 -13.71 -28.21 3.16
C ASN A 299 -13.65 -26.80 3.79
N VAL A 300 -12.45 -26.25 3.91
CA VAL A 300 -12.30 -24.82 4.27
C VAL A 300 -12.85 -23.98 3.12
N GLN A 301 -13.98 -23.33 3.36
CA GLN A 301 -14.49 -22.29 2.46
C GLN A 301 -14.15 -20.95 3.08
N HIS A 302 -13.14 -20.27 2.53
CA HIS A 302 -12.85 -18.89 2.89
C HIS A 302 -13.97 -17.96 2.43
N ARG A 303 -14.15 -16.87 3.15
CA ARG A 303 -15.19 -15.88 2.83
C ARG A 303 -14.90 -15.25 1.48
N THR A 304 -15.85 -15.43 0.58
CA THR A 304 -15.88 -14.76 -0.71
C THR A 304 -17.11 -13.86 -0.79
N ARG A 305 -16.94 -12.65 -1.28
CA ARG A 305 -18.03 -11.73 -1.60
C ARG A 305 -17.81 -11.13 -2.97
N GLU A 306 -18.88 -10.91 -3.70
CA GLU A 306 -18.84 -10.06 -4.86
C GLU A 306 -18.65 -8.61 -4.39
N ILE A 307 -17.55 -7.99 -4.78
CA ILE A 307 -17.19 -6.64 -4.34
C ILE A 307 -17.45 -5.67 -5.48
N THR A 308 -18.40 -4.78 -5.27
CA THR A 308 -18.68 -3.64 -6.15
C THR A 308 -18.10 -2.37 -5.53
N GLY A 309 -17.58 -1.46 -6.36
CA GLY A 309 -17.05 -0.20 -5.89
C GLY A 309 -15.67 -0.31 -5.21
N LEU A 310 -14.88 -1.34 -5.56
CA LEU A 310 -13.49 -1.42 -5.14
C LEU A 310 -12.75 -0.19 -5.65
N VAL A 311 -12.06 0.52 -4.75
CA VAL A 311 -11.37 1.76 -5.07
C VAL A 311 -9.85 1.59 -4.98
N GLU A 312 -9.14 2.25 -5.91
CA GLU A 312 -7.68 2.25 -5.94
C GLU A 312 -7.06 3.21 -4.92
N SER A 313 -7.77 4.29 -4.58
CA SER A 313 -7.30 5.26 -3.59
C SER A 313 -8.35 5.56 -2.55
N VAL A 314 -7.89 5.89 -1.36
CA VAL A 314 -8.73 6.18 -0.19
C VAL A 314 -8.18 7.38 0.55
N THR A 315 -9.06 8.13 1.22
CA THR A 315 -8.64 9.20 2.14
C THR A 315 -8.16 8.65 3.47
N GLN A 316 -8.69 7.47 3.87
CA GLN A 316 -8.26 6.76 5.06
C GLN A 316 -8.22 5.26 4.77
N TRP A 317 -7.08 4.62 5.09
CA TRP A 317 -6.91 3.18 4.96
C TRP A 317 -7.75 2.40 5.98
N PRO A 318 -8.10 1.13 5.69
CA PRO A 318 -8.72 0.28 6.68
C PRO A 318 -7.88 0.19 7.94
N LYS A 319 -8.51 0.23 9.10
CA LYS A 319 -7.84 0.10 10.39
C LYS A 319 -8.30 -1.16 11.10
N TYR A 320 -7.33 -1.89 11.66
CA TYR A 320 -7.59 -2.97 12.57
C TYR A 320 -7.71 -2.40 13.98
N GLN A 321 -8.88 -2.56 14.61
CA GLN A 321 -9.22 -1.99 15.91
C GLN A 321 -9.06 -0.44 15.98
N GLU A 322 -8.82 0.14 17.14
CA GLU A 322 -8.77 1.60 17.33
C GLU A 322 -7.39 2.21 17.12
N GLY A 323 -6.34 1.41 16.86
CA GLY A 323 -4.96 1.89 16.75
C GLY A 323 -4.18 1.33 15.56
N GLY A 324 -3.37 2.14 14.90
CA GLY A 324 -2.54 1.74 13.76
C GLY A 324 -1.51 0.63 14.08
N ASN A 325 -1.20 0.44 15.36
CA ASN A 325 -0.26 -0.59 15.82
C ASN A 325 -0.92 -1.96 16.07
N ASP A 326 -2.25 -2.03 16.15
CA ASP A 326 -2.94 -3.23 16.58
C ASP A 326 -2.89 -4.34 15.52
N LEU A 327 -2.93 -3.97 14.23
CA LEU A 327 -2.75 -4.95 13.16
C LEU A 327 -1.37 -5.61 13.23
N LEU A 328 -0.32 -4.84 13.41
CA LEU A 328 1.06 -5.36 13.46
C LEU A 328 1.28 -6.26 14.68
N LYS A 329 0.77 -5.84 15.84
CA LYS A 329 0.77 -6.68 17.07
C LYS A 329 0.00 -7.98 16.86
N TYR A 330 -1.16 -7.89 16.18
CA TYR A 330 -1.94 -9.06 15.86
C TYR A 330 -1.19 -10.00 14.89
N LEU A 331 -0.61 -9.48 13.82
CA LEU A 331 0.16 -10.28 12.84
C LEU A 331 1.41 -10.91 13.47
N ASP A 332 2.10 -10.20 14.38
CA ASP A 332 3.20 -10.75 15.15
C ASP A 332 2.73 -11.86 16.10
N LYS A 333 1.65 -11.65 16.85
CA LYS A 333 1.03 -12.67 17.67
C LYS A 333 0.62 -13.89 16.85
N LEU A 334 -0.03 -13.66 15.72
CA LEU A 334 -0.43 -14.73 14.79
C LEU A 334 0.79 -15.49 14.27
N GLY A 335 1.87 -14.80 13.89
CA GLY A 335 3.14 -15.42 13.51
C GLY A 335 3.70 -16.31 14.60
N LYS A 336 3.66 -15.87 15.87
CA LYS A 336 4.08 -16.65 17.04
C LYS A 336 3.22 -17.91 17.26
N GLU A 337 1.90 -17.81 17.09
CA GLU A 337 0.98 -18.93 17.20
C GLU A 337 1.16 -19.96 16.07
N MET A 338 1.49 -19.50 14.86
CA MET A 338 1.70 -20.35 13.70
C MET A 338 3.04 -21.11 13.72
N ARG A 339 3.95 -20.80 14.63
CA ARG A 339 5.27 -21.46 14.78
C ARG A 339 5.17 -22.97 14.96
N GLU A 340 4.18 -23.39 15.74
CA GLU A 340 3.99 -24.80 16.06
C GLU A 340 3.60 -25.68 14.85
N TYR A 341 3.18 -25.04 13.73
CA TYR A 341 2.81 -25.68 12.49
C TYR A 341 3.91 -25.64 11.43
N LEU A 342 5.07 -25.03 11.72
CA LEU A 342 6.18 -25.04 10.77
C LEU A 342 6.71 -26.46 10.57
N PRO A 343 7.12 -26.83 9.35
CA PRO A 343 7.78 -28.10 9.09
C PRO A 343 9.04 -28.23 9.92
N LYS A 344 9.34 -29.46 10.32
CA LYS A 344 10.56 -29.79 11.07
C LYS A 344 11.80 -29.35 10.29
N GLY A 345 12.67 -28.59 10.94
CA GLY A 345 13.86 -27.99 10.31
C GLY A 345 13.61 -26.61 9.67
N THR A 346 12.36 -26.17 9.56
CA THR A 346 12.04 -24.82 9.11
C THR A 346 12.02 -23.88 10.30
N ARG A 347 12.96 -22.93 10.37
CA ARG A 347 13.01 -21.95 11.46
C ARG A 347 12.21 -20.69 11.17
N LYS A 348 11.99 -20.42 9.88
CA LYS A 348 11.32 -19.20 9.44
C LYS A 348 10.50 -19.42 8.19
N ALA A 349 9.31 -18.84 8.17
CA ALA A 349 8.46 -18.72 7.00
C ALA A 349 7.81 -17.35 6.99
N PHE A 350 7.38 -16.90 5.81
CA PHE A 350 6.55 -15.71 5.64
C PHE A 350 5.46 -16.01 4.62
N VAL A 351 4.32 -15.37 4.84
CA VAL A 351 3.17 -15.48 3.96
C VAL A 351 2.68 -14.09 3.62
N GLN A 352 2.70 -13.74 2.34
CA GLN A 352 2.12 -12.50 1.85
C GLN A 352 0.71 -12.78 1.34
N LEU A 353 -0.25 -12.12 1.97
CA LEU A 353 -1.68 -12.25 1.70
C LEU A 353 -2.22 -10.98 1.07
N GLU A 354 -3.04 -11.13 0.03
CA GLU A 354 -3.94 -10.12 -0.49
C GLU A 354 -5.35 -10.45 0.00
N PHE A 355 -6.10 -9.47 0.46
CA PHE A 355 -7.51 -9.58 0.81
C PHE A 355 -8.21 -8.22 0.69
N ILE A 356 -9.52 -8.22 0.72
CA ILE A 356 -10.30 -6.98 0.66
C ILE A 356 -10.98 -6.77 2.02
N VAL A 357 -10.82 -5.59 2.60
CA VAL A 357 -11.69 -5.12 3.67
C VAL A 357 -12.87 -4.44 3.00
N ASP A 358 -14.06 -4.99 3.15
CA ASP A 358 -15.27 -4.45 2.53
C ASP A 358 -15.76 -3.18 3.24
N LYS A 359 -16.83 -2.56 2.71
CA LYS A 359 -17.42 -1.35 3.28
C LYS A 359 -17.98 -1.54 4.70
N ASP A 360 -18.23 -2.78 5.11
CA ASP A 360 -18.73 -3.13 6.44
C ASP A 360 -17.60 -3.49 7.41
N GLY A 361 -16.34 -3.36 6.97
CA GLY A 361 -15.15 -3.70 7.76
C GLY A 361 -14.87 -5.20 7.84
N VAL A 362 -15.37 -6.01 6.91
CA VAL A 362 -15.16 -7.46 6.91
C VAL A 362 -14.05 -7.83 5.93
N PRO A 363 -13.00 -8.54 6.37
CA PRO A 363 -11.97 -9.06 5.47
C PRO A 363 -12.49 -10.27 4.70
N VAL A 364 -12.36 -10.23 3.37
CA VAL A 364 -12.89 -11.23 2.42
C VAL A 364 -11.93 -11.41 1.23
N ASN A 365 -12.18 -12.42 0.40
CA ASN A 365 -11.48 -12.67 -0.87
C ASN A 365 -9.96 -12.81 -0.68
N PHE A 366 -9.55 -13.65 0.26
CA PHE A 366 -8.15 -13.89 0.56
C PHE A 366 -7.44 -14.62 -0.58
N LYS A 367 -6.20 -14.21 -0.84
CA LYS A 367 -5.31 -14.83 -1.81
C LYS A 367 -3.88 -14.79 -1.29
N VAL A 368 -3.21 -15.95 -1.31
CA VAL A 368 -1.77 -16.01 -1.04
C VAL A 368 -1.02 -15.53 -2.29
N LEU A 369 -0.28 -14.43 -2.16
CA LEU A 369 0.54 -13.87 -3.24
C LEU A 369 1.92 -14.53 -3.30
N ARG A 370 2.53 -14.74 -2.14
CA ARG A 370 3.89 -15.29 -1.99
C ARG A 370 4.04 -16.01 -0.66
N GLY A 371 4.98 -16.93 -0.62
CA GLY A 371 5.32 -17.68 0.58
C GLY A 371 4.27 -18.73 0.93
N GLY A 372 4.22 -19.08 2.19
CA GLY A 372 3.43 -20.19 2.72
C GLY A 372 4.22 -21.49 2.76
N VAL A 373 3.76 -22.42 3.56
CA VAL A 373 4.40 -23.71 3.79
C VAL A 373 3.73 -24.78 2.90
N ASN A 374 2.40 -24.85 2.99
CA ASN A 374 1.52 -25.68 2.18
C ASN A 374 0.09 -25.12 2.25
N GLU A 375 -0.85 -25.74 1.54
CA GLU A 375 -2.25 -25.29 1.51
C GLU A 375 -2.90 -25.33 2.90
N ASP A 376 -2.77 -26.41 3.65
CA ASP A 376 -3.34 -26.52 4.99
C ASP A 376 -2.83 -25.43 5.94
N PHE A 377 -1.56 -25.06 5.85
CA PHE A 377 -0.95 -23.98 6.61
C PHE A 377 -1.53 -22.62 6.21
N ASN A 378 -1.67 -22.39 4.92
CA ASN A 378 -2.21 -21.14 4.40
C ASN A 378 -3.69 -20.98 4.79
N ASP A 379 -4.47 -22.04 4.70
CA ASP A 379 -5.89 -22.07 5.10
C ASP A 379 -6.07 -21.80 6.60
N GLU A 380 -5.24 -22.38 7.45
CA GLU A 380 -5.27 -22.11 8.88
C GLU A 380 -4.93 -20.65 9.18
N LEU A 381 -3.90 -20.10 8.51
CA LEU A 381 -3.51 -18.70 8.65
C LEU A 381 -4.64 -17.75 8.24
N ILE A 382 -5.23 -17.97 7.05
CA ILE A 382 -6.35 -17.18 6.53
C ILE A 382 -7.55 -17.27 7.47
N SER A 383 -7.91 -18.46 7.93
CA SER A 383 -9.04 -18.69 8.84
C SER A 383 -8.90 -17.89 10.14
N ARG A 384 -7.69 -17.73 10.66
CA ARG A 384 -7.44 -16.92 11.86
C ARG A 384 -7.61 -15.43 11.58
N ILE A 385 -7.19 -14.94 10.41
CA ILE A 385 -7.42 -13.55 10.02
C ILE A 385 -8.92 -13.30 9.79
N GLU A 386 -9.64 -14.22 9.18
CA GLU A 386 -11.10 -14.13 8.99
C GLU A 386 -11.85 -14.08 10.32
N ALA A 387 -11.33 -14.72 11.38
CA ALA A 387 -11.92 -14.64 12.71
C ALA A 387 -11.89 -13.22 13.32
N THR A 388 -11.11 -12.30 12.76
CA THR A 388 -10.98 -10.91 13.23
C THR A 388 -12.02 -9.94 12.66
N MET A 389 -13.01 -10.41 11.93
CA MET A 389 -13.94 -9.57 11.15
C MET A 389 -14.64 -8.45 11.94
N ALA A 390 -14.89 -8.63 13.23
CA ALA A 390 -15.56 -7.62 14.05
C ALA A 390 -14.66 -6.45 14.49
N THR A 391 -13.38 -6.47 14.09
CA THR A 391 -12.36 -5.55 14.61
C THR A 391 -11.80 -4.58 13.57
N TRP A 392 -12.31 -4.61 12.32
CA TRP A 392 -11.85 -3.73 11.28
C TRP A 392 -12.77 -2.53 11.07
N GLN A 393 -12.17 -1.36 10.88
CA GLN A 393 -12.83 -0.19 10.33
C GLN A 393 -12.60 -0.17 8.82
N PRO A 394 -13.62 0.07 7.99
CA PRO A 394 -13.46 0.12 6.54
C PRO A 394 -12.59 1.31 6.11
N ALA A 395 -12.09 1.26 4.89
CA ALA A 395 -11.49 2.43 4.26
C ALA A 395 -12.52 3.53 4.07
N LEU A 396 -12.06 4.79 4.08
CA LEU A 396 -12.92 5.94 3.75
C LEU A 396 -12.43 6.63 2.49
N LEU A 397 -13.36 7.00 1.63
CA LEU A 397 -13.16 7.90 0.52
C LEU A 397 -14.15 9.07 0.68
N SER A 398 -13.63 10.28 0.96
CA SER A 398 -14.46 11.45 1.28
C SER A 398 -15.50 11.15 2.38
N ASP A 399 -15.04 10.55 3.49
CA ASP A 399 -15.82 10.15 4.67
C ASP A 399 -16.89 9.07 4.43
N LYS A 400 -16.92 8.45 3.24
CA LYS A 400 -17.82 7.34 2.93
C LYS A 400 -17.06 6.01 3.01
N PRO A 401 -17.62 4.98 3.68
CA PRO A 401 -17.03 3.65 3.72
C PRO A 401 -16.97 3.03 2.32
N VAL A 402 -15.78 2.53 1.95
CA VAL A 402 -15.52 1.90 0.65
C VAL A 402 -14.71 0.62 0.82
N PRO A 403 -14.89 -0.37 -0.04
CA PRO A 403 -14.06 -1.58 -0.02
C PRO A 403 -12.66 -1.25 -0.51
N LYS A 404 -11.65 -1.80 0.17
CA LYS A 404 -10.23 -1.59 -0.16
C LYS A 404 -9.42 -2.87 -0.10
N LYS A 405 -8.61 -3.07 -1.13
CA LYS A 405 -7.63 -4.15 -1.17
C LYS A 405 -6.49 -3.88 -0.19
N MET A 406 -6.12 -4.91 0.56
CA MET A 406 -5.01 -4.94 1.51
C MET A 406 -3.98 -5.98 1.08
N VAL A 407 -2.70 -5.68 1.31
CA VAL A 407 -1.63 -6.67 1.20
C VAL A 407 -0.86 -6.66 2.49
N GLN A 408 -0.76 -7.81 3.15
CA GLN A 408 -0.10 -7.97 4.44
C GLN A 408 0.89 -9.14 4.39
N THR A 409 1.97 -9.02 5.14
CA THR A 409 2.93 -10.11 5.31
C THR A 409 2.92 -10.58 6.75
N VAL A 410 2.70 -11.87 6.95
CA VAL A 410 2.85 -12.53 8.24
C VAL A 410 4.21 -13.23 8.27
N THR A 411 5.02 -12.91 9.26
CA THR A 411 6.31 -13.56 9.49
C THR A 411 6.16 -14.58 10.62
N ILE A 412 6.58 -15.80 10.38
CA ILE A 412 6.55 -16.90 11.32
C ILE A 412 7.99 -17.35 11.56
N GLU A 413 8.46 -17.29 12.81
CA GLU A 413 9.85 -17.59 13.14
C GLU A 413 9.97 -18.32 14.48
N ILE A 414 10.77 -19.39 14.53
CA ILE A 414 11.13 -20.09 15.76
C ILE A 414 12.42 -19.43 16.29
N PRO A 415 12.40 -18.79 17.45
CA PRO A 415 13.59 -18.16 18.03
C PRO A 415 14.70 -19.19 18.27
N GLU A 416 15.94 -18.74 18.20
CA GLU A 416 17.06 -19.60 18.63
C GLU A 416 16.94 -19.95 20.11
N PRO A 417 17.33 -21.19 20.52
CA PRO A 417 17.46 -21.51 21.93
C PRO A 417 18.44 -20.52 22.56
N ILE A 418 18.06 -19.89 23.65
CA ILE A 418 18.98 -19.11 24.47
C ILE A 418 19.98 -20.12 24.98
N GLU A 419 21.22 -20.09 24.50
CA GLU A 419 22.31 -20.83 25.13
C GLU A 419 22.45 -20.26 26.54
N SER A 420 22.02 -21.05 27.53
CA SER A 420 22.28 -20.76 28.94
C SER A 420 23.76 -20.91 29.18
N ASN A 421 24.48 -19.79 29.27
CA ASN A 421 25.81 -19.73 29.86
C ASN A 421 25.77 -20.05 31.36
#